data_640a451572e51aa17589cd7d6e209c04
#
_entry.id   640a451572e51aa17589cd7d6e209c04
#
_cell.length_a   1.000
_cell.length_b   1.000
_cell.length_c   1.000
_cell.angle_alpha   90.00
_cell.angle_beta   90.00
_cell.angle_gamma   90.00
#
_symmetry.space_group_name_H-M   'P 1'
#
loop_
_entity.id
_entity.type
_entity.pdbx_description
1 polymer ?
#
loop_
_entity_poly.entity_id
_entity_poly.type
_entity_poly.pdbx_seq_one_letter_code
_entity_poly.pdbx_strand_id
1 'polypeptide(L)' 'EGSLFIVDLLGLPVYDGETLLGTLAEVMPSPANDVYVVKSEDGQEHLIPSVPDFVLERNLDEGYIRVRLIEGM' A
#
# COMPACT_ATOMS: atom_id res chain seq x y z
N GLU A 1 4.94 10.72 -20.13
CA GLU A 1 4.20 10.56 -19.50
C GLU A 1 3.88 9.28 -18.91
N GLY A 2 4.30 8.15 -19.34
CA GLY A 2 4.01 6.89 -18.71
C GLY A 2 4.54 6.80 -17.32
N SER A 3 5.51 7.56 -16.97
CA SER A 3 6.10 7.45 -15.66
C SER A 3 5.21 7.97 -14.59
N LEU A 4 4.11 8.57 -14.93
CA LEU A 4 3.26 9.11 -13.92
C LEU A 4 2.57 8.06 -13.11
N PHE A 5 2.52 6.84 -13.60
CA PHE A 5 1.82 5.81 -12.89
C PHE A 5 2.37 5.58 -11.50
N ILE A 6 3.67 5.61 -11.35
CA ILE A 6 4.24 5.34 -10.05
C ILE A 6 3.91 6.43 -9.08
N VAL A 7 3.93 7.65 -9.56
CA VAL A 7 3.65 8.77 -8.67
C VAL A 7 2.24 8.72 -8.16
N ASP A 8 1.33 8.24 -8.97
CA ASP A 8 -0.07 8.24 -8.57
C ASP A 8 -0.35 7.34 -7.40
N LEU A 9 0.48 6.36 -7.14
CA LEU A 9 0.23 5.48 -6.02
C LEU A 9 0.59 6.12 -4.69
N LEU A 10 1.50 7.06 -4.70
CA LEU A 10 1.95 7.65 -3.45
C LEU A 10 0.89 8.59 -2.90
N GLY A 11 0.67 8.51 -1.62
CA GLY A 11 -0.31 9.35 -0.96
C GLY A 11 -1.71 8.79 -0.94
N LEU A 12 -1.92 7.64 -1.56
CA LEU A 12 -3.24 7.05 -1.55
C LEU A 12 -3.53 6.42 -0.20
N PRO A 13 -4.75 6.49 0.27
CA PRO A 13 -5.09 5.82 1.52
C PRO A 13 -5.04 4.32 1.35
N VAL A 14 -4.55 3.64 2.36
CA VAL A 14 -4.43 2.19 2.36
C VAL A 14 -5.32 1.66 3.46
N TYR A 15 -6.21 0.75 3.09
CA TYR A 15 -7.17 0.19 4.04
C TYR A 15 -6.85 -1.27 4.31
N ASP A 16 -7.00 -1.67 5.57
CA ASP A 16 -6.89 -3.06 5.96
C ASP A 16 -8.32 -3.51 6.21
N GLY A 17 -8.92 -4.13 5.21
CA GLY A 17 -10.33 -4.42 5.28
C GLY A 17 -11.13 -3.15 5.22
N GLU A 18 -11.76 -2.79 6.31
CA GLU A 18 -12.53 -1.56 6.36
C GLU A 18 -11.85 -0.50 7.19
N THR A 19 -10.67 -0.78 7.70
CA THR A 19 -9.99 0.14 8.59
C THR A 19 -8.90 0.87 7.83
N LEU A 20 -8.85 2.18 8.00
CA LEU A 20 -7.81 2.96 7.36
C LEU A 20 -6.50 2.69 8.05
N LEU A 21 -5.57 2.10 7.35
CA LEU A 21 -4.28 1.77 7.90
C LEU A 21 -3.35 2.97 7.87
N GLY A 22 -3.38 3.71 6.80
CA GLY A 22 -2.50 4.86 6.65
C GLY A 22 -2.48 5.27 5.19
N THR A 23 -1.40 5.91 4.78
CA THR A 23 -1.24 6.31 3.38
C THR A 23 0.04 5.70 2.84
N LEU A 24 0.06 5.48 1.56
CA LEU A 24 1.24 4.91 0.91
C LEU A 24 2.31 5.98 0.85
N ALA A 25 3.40 5.77 1.57
CA ALA A 25 4.46 6.75 1.64
C ALA A 25 5.54 6.49 0.62
N GLU A 26 5.77 5.23 0.30
CA GLU A 26 6.85 4.91 -0.61
C GLU A 26 6.69 3.51 -1.14
N VAL A 27 7.24 3.25 -2.29
CA VAL A 27 7.26 1.91 -2.85
C VAL A 27 8.73 1.56 -3.03
N MET A 28 9.19 0.53 -2.34
CA MET A 28 10.58 0.12 -2.43
C MET A 28 10.70 -1.08 -3.35
N PRO A 29 11.45 -0.97 -4.41
CA PRO A 29 11.59 -2.10 -5.34
C PRO A 29 12.42 -3.21 -4.69
N SER A 30 12.11 -4.41 -5.06
CA SER A 30 12.78 -5.56 -4.51
C SER A 30 12.89 -6.61 -5.60
N PRO A 31 13.88 -7.49 -5.54
CA PRO A 31 14.04 -8.49 -6.60
C PRO A 31 12.82 -9.38 -6.77
N ALA A 32 12.18 -9.71 -5.70
CA ALA A 32 11.03 -10.60 -5.79
C ALA A 32 9.75 -9.81 -5.97
N ASN A 33 9.48 -8.87 -5.09
CA ASN A 33 8.27 -8.08 -5.14
C ASN A 33 8.53 -6.72 -4.56
N ASP A 34 7.79 -5.74 -5.02
CA ASP A 34 7.92 -4.42 -4.44
C ASP A 34 7.35 -4.44 -3.04
N VAL A 35 7.83 -3.55 -2.21
CA VAL A 35 7.33 -3.43 -0.85
C VAL A 35 6.70 -2.05 -0.70
N TYR A 36 5.45 -2.04 -0.28
CA TYR A 36 4.74 -0.79 -0.06
C TYR A 36 4.96 -0.34 1.36
N VAL A 37 5.41 0.89 1.52
CA VAL A 37 5.61 1.46 2.84
C VAL A 37 4.41 2.33 3.15
N VAL A 38 3.63 1.92 4.12
CA VAL A 38 2.42 2.62 4.50
C VAL A 38 2.66 3.30 5.82
N LYS A 39 2.40 4.60 5.89
CA LYS A 39 2.65 5.34 7.10
C LYS A 39 1.34 5.75 7.73
N SER A 40 1.16 5.39 8.98
CA SER A 40 -0.09 5.70 9.67
C SER A 40 0.00 7.06 10.32
N GLU A 41 -1.11 7.51 10.87
CA GLU A 41 -1.15 8.83 11.46
C GLU A 41 -0.33 8.93 12.70
N ASP A 42 -0.15 7.85 13.42
CA ASP A 42 0.67 7.90 14.61
C ASP A 42 2.14 7.80 14.29
N GLY A 43 2.51 7.79 13.03
CA GLY A 43 3.92 7.75 12.67
C GLY A 43 4.49 6.37 12.51
N GLN A 44 3.67 5.35 12.61
CA GLN A 44 4.16 4.00 12.43
C GLN A 44 4.20 3.66 10.96
N GLU A 45 5.12 2.81 10.60
CA GLU A 45 5.26 2.39 9.23
C GLU A 45 4.98 0.91 9.12
N HIS A 46 4.24 0.54 8.09
CA HIS A 46 3.92 -0.85 7.83
C HIS A 46 4.51 -1.22 6.48
N LEU A 47 5.23 -2.30 6.44
CA LEU A 47 5.83 -2.77 5.20
C LEU A 47 4.98 -3.90 4.66
N ILE A 48 4.42 -3.72 3.49
CA ILE A 48 3.48 -4.68 2.93
C ILE A 48 4.00 -5.13 1.58
N PRO A 49 4.30 -6.41 1.42
CA PRO A 49 4.78 -6.88 0.12
C PRO A 49 3.67 -6.79 -0.92
N SER A 50 4.07 -6.45 -2.14
CA SER A 50 3.11 -6.29 -3.20
C SER A 50 2.80 -7.64 -3.81
N VAL A 51 2.13 -8.48 -3.07
CA VAL A 51 1.75 -9.81 -3.54
C VAL A 51 0.25 -9.96 -3.37
N PRO A 52 -0.39 -10.83 -4.14
CA PRO A 52 -1.84 -10.96 -4.07
C PRO A 52 -2.36 -11.38 -2.70
N ASP A 53 -1.52 -12.07 -1.92
CA ASP A 53 -1.96 -12.49 -0.62
C ASP A 53 -2.14 -11.32 0.33
N PHE A 54 -1.46 -10.23 0.10
CA PHE A 54 -1.52 -9.08 0.98
C PHE A 54 -2.21 -7.89 0.33
N VAL A 55 -1.95 -7.63 -0.93
CA VAL A 55 -2.57 -6.50 -1.60
C VAL A 55 -3.80 -7.01 -2.33
N LEU A 56 -4.96 -6.76 -1.77
CA LEU A 56 -6.20 -7.30 -2.31
C LEU A 56 -6.70 -6.50 -3.48
N GLU A 57 -6.56 -5.19 -3.42
CA GLU A 57 -7.11 -4.35 -4.47
C GLU A 57 -6.36 -3.05 -4.57
N ARG A 58 -6.09 -2.61 -5.77
CA ARG A 58 -5.52 -1.30 -6.00
C ARG A 58 -6.49 -0.58 -6.90
N ASN A 59 -7.27 0.29 -6.32
CA ASN A 59 -8.30 0.99 -7.07
C ASN A 59 -7.85 2.41 -7.34
N LEU A 60 -7.29 2.64 -8.49
CA LEU A 60 -6.78 3.95 -8.83
C LEU A 60 -7.89 4.91 -9.22
N ASP A 61 -9.01 4.38 -9.67
CA ASP A 61 -10.14 5.24 -10.01
C ASP A 61 -10.74 5.86 -8.78
N GLU A 62 -10.92 5.08 -7.73
CA GLU A 62 -11.44 5.61 -6.50
C GLU A 62 -10.34 6.23 -5.67
N GLY A 63 -9.12 5.85 -5.91
CA GLY A 63 -7.99 6.43 -5.19
C GLY A 63 -7.74 5.77 -3.85
N TYR A 64 -7.68 4.45 -3.80
CA TYR A 64 -7.34 3.78 -2.55
C TYR A 64 -6.70 2.43 -2.84
N ILE A 65 -6.05 1.88 -1.83
CA ILE A 65 -5.46 0.56 -1.90
C ILE A 65 -6.00 -0.24 -0.73
N ARG A 66 -6.44 -1.45 -0.99
CA ARG A 66 -6.95 -2.32 0.07
C ARG A 66 -5.99 -3.48 0.23
N VAL A 67 -5.57 -3.71 1.46
CA VAL A 67 -4.62 -4.77 1.77
C VAL A 67 -5.17 -5.63 2.88
N ARG A 68 -4.47 -6.70 3.17
CA ARG A 68 -4.84 -7.61 4.22
C ARG A 68 -3.60 -7.88 5.03
N LEU A 69 -3.59 -7.49 6.28
CA LEU A 69 -2.47 -7.77 7.14
C LEU A 69 -2.78 -9.01 7.94
N ILE A 70 -1.88 -9.97 7.89
CA ILE A 70 -2.04 -11.17 8.67
C ILE A 70 -1.29 -10.95 9.94
N GLU A 71 -2.02 -10.63 10.98
CA GLU A 71 -1.38 -10.38 12.18
C GLU A 71 -1.15 -11.60 12.85
N GLY A 72 -0.17 -11.82 13.27
CA GLY A 72 0.19 -13.00 13.76
C GLY A 72 -0.68 -13.66 14.61
N MET A 73 -1.13 -13.94 14.48
CA MET A 73 -1.74 -14.34 15.10
C MET A 73 -1.43 -15.14 15.42
#